data_7d99f50dd8394bcd96d82bb91ab411d9
#
_entry.id   7d99f50dd8394bcd96d82bb91ab411d9
#
_cell.length_a   1.000
_cell.length_b   1.000
_cell.length_c   1.000
_cell.angle_alpha   90.00
_cell.angle_beta   90.00
_cell.angle_gamma   90.00
#
_symmetry.space_group_name_H-M   'P 1'
#
loop_
_entity.id
_entity.type
_entity.pdbx_description
1 polymer ?
#
loop_
_entity_poly.entity_id
_entity_poly.type
_entity_poly.pdbx_seq_one_letter_code
_entity_poly.pdbx_strand_id
1 'polypeptide(L)'
;MRIAENTVLYVRPGQVHFASSIREAKGWSLSIDSMLVEKDYKNTFDGQFLTQKPIALDASVSAKVGEITRLLHTTMQAKPTQFSNGIILNLANVFIGIIAEQYADRQEDLQHQKSRSALIAHQFKKLLSDNFRTLKSPIQYAKTLNYSLSHLNESVKSITGFPVSYWIHQQVVLEAKRLLFYTDMTVKEIAFSLGYEDHIYFSRLFSKVAGVSPGAFRHAFRE
;
A
#
# COMPACT_ATOMS: atom_id res chain seq x y z
N MET A 1 4.27 2.98 18.05
CA MET A 1 2.87 2.53 18.05
C MET A 1 2.81 1.23 18.84
N ARG A 2 1.80 1.04 19.68
CA ARG A 2 1.62 -0.19 20.47
C ARG A 2 0.55 -1.05 19.79
N ILE A 3 0.84 -2.33 19.56
CA ILE A 3 -0.13 -3.31 19.05
C ILE A 3 -0.60 -4.11 20.26
N ALA A 4 -1.89 -4.12 20.51
CA ALA A 4 -2.54 -4.86 21.60
C ALA A 4 -3.07 -6.22 21.10
N GLU A 5 -3.60 -7.04 22.01
CA GLU A 5 -4.28 -8.28 21.66
C GLU A 5 -5.50 -8.00 20.75
N ASN A 6 -5.86 -8.99 19.95
CA ASN A 6 -7.02 -8.91 19.03
C ASN A 6 -7.03 -7.65 18.15
N THR A 7 -5.86 -7.26 17.66
CA THR A 7 -5.74 -6.13 16.74
C THR A 7 -5.22 -6.59 15.39
N VAL A 8 -5.65 -5.89 14.34
CA VAL A 8 -5.12 -6.01 13.00
C VAL A 8 -4.45 -4.72 12.59
N LEU A 9 -3.32 -4.83 11.90
CA LEU A 9 -2.61 -3.72 11.29
C LEU A 9 -2.45 -3.99 9.80
N TYR A 10 -3.01 -3.12 8.99
CA TYR A 10 -2.72 -3.10 7.56
C TYR A 10 -1.42 -2.34 7.30
N VAL A 11 -0.47 -3.01 6.67
CA VAL A 11 0.80 -2.43 6.22
C VAL A 11 0.75 -2.29 4.70
N ARG A 12 1.00 -1.09 4.21
CA ARG A 12 0.91 -0.78 2.78
C ARG A 12 2.11 -1.28 2.00
N PRO A 13 1.93 -1.55 0.70
CA PRO A 13 3.05 -1.75 -0.21
C PRO A 13 4.06 -0.60 -0.10
N GLY A 14 5.34 -0.94 0.03
CA GLY A 14 6.42 0.03 0.14
C GLY A 14 6.58 0.73 1.50
N GLN A 15 5.71 0.47 2.45
CA GLN A 15 5.86 1.01 3.79
C GLN A 15 6.91 0.24 4.58
N VAL A 16 7.94 0.95 5.04
CA VAL A 16 8.93 0.39 5.97
C VAL A 16 8.29 0.31 7.35
N HIS A 17 8.32 -0.87 7.94
CA HIS A 17 7.89 -1.12 9.30
C HIS A 17 8.90 -2.00 10.02
N PHE A 18 9.08 -1.77 11.30
CA PHE A 18 9.91 -2.60 12.16
C PHE A 18 9.31 -2.64 13.57
N ALA A 19 9.50 -3.76 14.23
CA ALA A 19 9.15 -3.88 15.63
C ALA A 19 10.32 -3.40 16.49
N SER A 20 10.13 -2.32 17.26
CA SER A 20 11.14 -1.81 18.18
C SER A 20 11.29 -2.67 19.44
N SER A 21 10.24 -3.37 19.84
CA SER A 21 10.27 -4.38 20.89
C SER A 21 9.10 -5.36 20.70
N ILE A 22 9.35 -6.63 20.89
CA ILE A 22 8.35 -7.70 20.89
C ILE A 22 8.44 -8.37 22.24
N ARG A 23 7.33 -8.35 23.00
CA ARG A 23 7.18 -9.13 24.23
C ARG A 23 6.05 -10.12 24.02
N GLU A 24 6.37 -11.40 23.94
CA GLU A 24 5.43 -12.54 23.87
C GLU A 24 4.28 -12.38 22.87
N ALA A 25 4.52 -11.68 21.76
CA ALA A 25 3.50 -11.46 20.73
C ALA A 25 3.29 -12.75 19.94
N LYS A 26 2.05 -13.22 19.88
CA LYS A 26 1.60 -14.26 18.95
C LYS A 26 0.71 -13.60 17.90
N GLY A 27 0.90 -13.93 16.63
CA GLY A 27 0.10 -13.35 15.57
C GLY A 27 0.38 -13.99 14.23
N TRP A 28 -0.40 -13.57 13.25
CA TRP A 28 -0.28 -13.97 11.86
C TRP A 28 0.13 -12.77 11.01
N SER A 29 0.89 -13.03 9.98
CA SER A 29 1.17 -12.06 8.92
C SER A 29 0.70 -12.65 7.60
N LEU A 30 -0.20 -11.94 6.91
CA LEU A 30 -0.62 -12.26 5.56
C LEU A 30 0.00 -11.24 4.61
N SER A 31 0.84 -11.72 3.69
CA SER A 31 1.39 -10.90 2.61
C SER A 31 0.74 -11.33 1.29
N ILE A 32 0.12 -10.38 0.59
CA ILE A 32 -0.56 -10.64 -0.68
C ILE A 32 -0.17 -9.56 -1.68
N ASP A 33 0.01 -9.95 -2.96
CA ASP A 33 0.22 -8.97 -4.01
C ASP A 33 -1.02 -8.08 -4.17
N SER A 34 -0.79 -6.78 -4.20
CA SER A 34 -1.88 -5.81 -4.35
C SER A 34 -2.68 -5.96 -5.64
N MET A 35 -2.16 -6.64 -6.65
CA MET A 35 -2.89 -6.95 -7.88
C MET A 35 -3.99 -8.00 -7.69
N LEU A 36 -3.83 -8.88 -6.69
CA LEU A 36 -4.79 -9.94 -6.38
C LEU A 36 -5.91 -9.46 -5.44
N VAL A 37 -5.79 -8.24 -4.90
CA VAL A 37 -6.79 -7.65 -4.02
C VAL A 37 -7.83 -6.91 -4.85
N GLU A 38 -9.12 -7.15 -4.59
CA GLU A 38 -10.22 -6.47 -5.26
C GLU A 38 -10.15 -4.95 -5.10
N LYS A 39 -10.61 -4.24 -6.15
CA LYS A 39 -10.51 -2.78 -6.24
C LYS A 39 -11.20 -2.05 -5.09
N ASP A 40 -12.37 -2.53 -4.66
CA ASP A 40 -13.16 -1.89 -3.61
C ASP A 40 -12.48 -2.03 -2.25
N TYR A 41 -11.87 -3.18 -1.97
CA TYR A 41 -11.05 -3.35 -0.77
C TYR A 41 -9.81 -2.45 -0.79
N LYS A 42 -9.13 -2.35 -1.95
CA LYS A 42 -8.01 -1.40 -2.11
C LYS A 42 -8.43 0.03 -1.81
N ASN A 43 -9.56 0.47 -2.36
CA ASN A 43 -10.08 1.81 -2.14
C ASN A 43 -10.34 2.07 -0.65
N THR A 44 -10.88 1.09 0.07
CA THR A 44 -11.12 1.16 1.51
C THR A 44 -9.81 1.30 2.28
N PHE A 45 -8.83 0.44 2.03
CA PHE A 45 -7.51 0.52 2.67
C PHE A 45 -6.76 1.78 2.27
N ASP A 46 -6.90 2.20 1.03
CA ASP A 46 -6.30 3.40 0.52
C ASP A 46 -6.92 4.66 1.12
N GLY A 47 -8.20 4.64 1.46
CA GLY A 47 -8.86 5.69 2.23
C GLY A 47 -8.25 5.92 3.62
N GLN A 48 -7.63 4.90 4.22
CA GLN A 48 -6.92 4.94 5.50
C GLN A 48 -5.52 5.58 5.45
N PHE A 49 -5.17 6.26 4.36
CA PHE A 49 -3.87 6.91 4.20
C PHE A 49 -3.45 7.78 5.40
N LEU A 50 -4.42 8.28 6.14
CA LEU A 50 -4.22 9.25 7.20
C LEU A 50 -4.04 8.65 8.59
N THR A 51 -4.47 7.40 8.80
CA THR A 51 -4.51 6.81 10.15
C THR A 51 -4.15 5.33 10.12
N GLN A 52 -2.88 5.01 9.88
CA GLN A 52 -2.41 3.62 10.07
C GLN A 52 -2.34 3.29 11.56
N LYS A 53 -3.50 3.16 12.17
CA LYS A 53 -3.61 2.69 13.54
C LYS A 53 -4.06 1.22 13.52
N PRO A 54 -3.55 0.40 14.43
CA PRO A 54 -4.11 -0.92 14.63
C PRO A 54 -5.60 -0.81 14.93
N ILE A 55 -6.38 -1.71 14.35
CA ILE A 55 -7.81 -1.82 14.64
C ILE A 55 -8.00 -2.93 15.66
N ALA A 56 -8.63 -2.63 16.79
CA ALA A 56 -9.10 -3.65 17.68
C ALA A 56 -10.32 -4.35 17.08
N LEU A 57 -10.28 -5.66 17.04
CA LEU A 57 -11.38 -6.52 16.60
C LEU A 57 -12.23 -6.90 17.80
N ASP A 58 -13.54 -6.90 17.64
CA ASP A 58 -14.40 -7.52 18.63
C ASP A 58 -14.21 -9.06 18.67
N ALA A 59 -14.76 -9.71 19.68
CA ALA A 59 -14.58 -11.14 19.88
C ALA A 59 -15.13 -11.98 18.71
N SER A 60 -16.24 -11.56 18.10
CA SER A 60 -16.87 -12.27 16.97
C SER A 60 -16.01 -12.17 15.72
N VAL A 61 -15.56 -10.96 15.37
CA VAL A 61 -14.70 -10.73 14.20
C VAL A 61 -13.33 -11.40 14.42
N SER A 62 -12.77 -11.31 15.63
CA SER A 62 -11.50 -11.96 15.96
C SER A 62 -11.56 -13.48 15.80
N ALA A 63 -12.67 -14.10 16.20
CA ALA A 63 -12.90 -15.54 16.01
C ALA A 63 -12.94 -15.90 14.50
N LYS A 64 -13.73 -15.17 13.69
CA LYS A 64 -13.82 -15.38 12.23
C LYS A 64 -12.45 -15.25 11.56
N VAL A 65 -11.71 -14.18 11.87
CA VAL A 65 -10.36 -13.94 11.37
C VAL A 65 -9.42 -15.08 11.74
N GLY A 66 -9.49 -15.56 12.98
CA GLY A 66 -8.70 -16.70 13.46
C GLY A 66 -9.00 -18.00 12.71
N GLU A 67 -10.26 -18.29 12.43
CA GLU A 67 -10.67 -19.48 11.66
C GLU A 67 -10.16 -19.43 10.22
N ILE A 68 -10.35 -18.30 9.53
CA ILE A 68 -9.89 -18.13 8.15
C ILE A 68 -8.37 -18.22 8.08
N THR A 69 -7.66 -17.60 9.01
CA THR A 69 -6.20 -17.65 9.05
C THR A 69 -5.69 -19.06 9.26
N ARG A 70 -6.33 -19.84 10.15
CA ARG A 70 -6.00 -21.24 10.35
C ARG A 70 -6.25 -22.08 9.10
N LEU A 71 -7.40 -21.85 8.42
CA LEU A 71 -7.74 -22.55 7.19
C LEU A 71 -6.76 -22.19 6.06
N LEU A 72 -6.39 -20.93 5.90
CA LEU A 72 -5.34 -20.50 4.98
C LEU A 72 -4.03 -21.24 5.26
N HIS A 73 -3.59 -21.23 6.51
CA HIS A 73 -2.34 -21.88 6.91
C HIS A 73 -2.34 -23.38 6.61
N THR A 74 -3.40 -24.08 7.00
CA THR A 74 -3.51 -25.53 6.76
C THR A 74 -3.60 -25.86 5.26
N THR A 75 -4.30 -25.03 4.48
CA THR A 75 -4.38 -25.22 3.02
C THR A 75 -3.03 -25.00 2.34
N MET A 76 -2.25 -24.03 2.79
CA MET A 76 -0.91 -23.75 2.27
C MET A 76 0.11 -24.85 2.63
N GLN A 77 -0.09 -25.56 3.74
CA GLN A 77 0.76 -26.67 4.17
C GLN A 77 0.36 -28.01 3.53
N ALA A 78 -0.84 -28.12 2.98
CA ALA A 78 -1.32 -29.33 2.35
C ALA A 78 -0.61 -29.57 1.01
N LYS A 79 -0.63 -30.85 0.55
CA LYS A 79 -0.10 -31.20 -0.77
C LYS A 79 -0.87 -30.44 -1.85
N PRO A 80 -0.18 -29.68 -2.73
CA PRO A 80 -0.85 -28.89 -3.77
C PRO A 80 -1.70 -29.75 -4.71
N THR A 81 -2.90 -29.26 -5.04
CA THR A 81 -3.80 -29.78 -6.07
C THR A 81 -3.99 -28.71 -7.14
N GLN A 82 -4.63 -29.07 -8.25
CA GLN A 82 -4.96 -28.11 -9.32
C GLN A 82 -5.86 -26.96 -8.84
N PHE A 83 -6.56 -27.10 -7.71
CA PHE A 83 -7.46 -26.09 -7.15
C PHE A 83 -6.84 -25.27 -5.99
N SER A 84 -5.68 -25.67 -5.46
CA SER A 84 -5.10 -25.07 -4.25
C SER A 84 -4.92 -23.56 -4.37
N ASN A 85 -4.39 -23.06 -5.49
CA ASN A 85 -4.19 -21.63 -5.69
C ASN A 85 -5.51 -20.84 -5.68
N GLY A 86 -6.56 -21.38 -6.31
CA GLY A 86 -7.89 -20.76 -6.29
C GLY A 86 -8.49 -20.72 -4.88
N ILE A 87 -8.37 -21.82 -4.13
CA ILE A 87 -8.85 -21.89 -2.74
C ILE A 87 -8.12 -20.86 -1.87
N ILE A 88 -6.79 -20.82 -1.93
CA ILE A 88 -5.96 -19.88 -1.17
C ILE A 88 -6.35 -18.44 -1.50
N LEU A 89 -6.49 -18.09 -2.78
CA LEU A 89 -6.88 -16.77 -3.22
C LEU A 89 -8.26 -16.36 -2.70
N ASN A 90 -9.25 -17.25 -2.79
CA ASN A 90 -10.59 -16.98 -2.30
C ASN A 90 -10.62 -16.79 -0.77
N LEU A 91 -9.91 -17.62 -0.02
CA LEU A 91 -9.79 -17.45 1.43
C LEU A 91 -9.09 -16.15 1.81
N ALA A 92 -8.04 -15.77 1.07
CA ALA A 92 -7.37 -14.49 1.26
C ALA A 92 -8.30 -13.31 0.98
N ASN A 93 -9.12 -13.38 -0.07
CA ASN A 93 -10.11 -12.33 -0.38
C ASN A 93 -11.20 -12.24 0.70
N VAL A 94 -11.68 -13.36 1.24
CA VAL A 94 -12.63 -13.35 2.37
C VAL A 94 -11.99 -12.70 3.61
N PHE A 95 -10.74 -13.06 3.95
CA PHE A 95 -10.00 -12.42 5.03
C PHE A 95 -9.89 -10.91 4.82
N ILE A 96 -9.47 -10.48 3.62
CA ILE A 96 -9.29 -9.07 3.27
C ILE A 96 -10.62 -8.32 3.34
N GLY A 97 -11.72 -8.92 2.87
CA GLY A 97 -13.05 -8.34 2.91
C GLY A 97 -13.52 -8.06 4.35
N ILE A 98 -13.37 -9.02 5.25
CA ILE A 98 -13.71 -8.84 6.67
C ILE A 98 -12.89 -7.70 7.30
N ILE A 99 -11.60 -7.63 6.98
CA ILE A 99 -10.75 -6.55 7.49
C ILE A 99 -11.13 -5.21 6.85
N ALA A 100 -11.45 -5.17 5.56
CA ALA A 100 -11.89 -3.95 4.88
C ALA A 100 -13.19 -3.38 5.49
N GLU A 101 -14.15 -4.25 5.84
CA GLU A 101 -15.37 -3.88 6.54
C GLU A 101 -15.06 -3.15 7.86
N GLN A 102 -14.16 -3.71 8.68
CA GLN A 102 -13.74 -3.08 9.94
C GLN A 102 -13.06 -1.71 9.74
N TYR A 103 -12.37 -1.53 8.62
CA TYR A 103 -11.79 -0.24 8.26
C TYR A 103 -12.84 0.73 7.73
N ALA A 104 -13.85 0.26 6.99
CA ALA A 104 -14.94 1.09 6.46
C ALA A 104 -15.81 1.68 7.58
N ASP A 105 -16.24 0.84 8.53
CA ASP A 105 -17.07 1.26 9.67
C ASP A 105 -16.43 2.39 10.47
N ARG A 106 -15.10 2.34 10.63
CA ARG A 106 -14.35 3.41 11.32
C ARG A 106 -14.17 4.68 10.48
N GLN A 107 -14.29 4.59 9.16
CA GLN A 107 -14.25 5.79 8.31
C GLN A 107 -15.46 6.68 8.54
N GLU A 108 -16.62 6.13 8.82
CA GLU A 108 -17.84 6.91 9.12
C GLU A 108 -17.66 7.71 10.41
N ASP A 109 -17.08 7.11 11.45
CA ASP A 109 -16.79 7.80 12.71
C ASP A 109 -15.75 8.95 12.54
N LEU A 110 -14.78 8.78 11.65
CA LEU A 110 -13.75 9.78 11.37
C LEU A 110 -14.23 10.86 10.38
N GLN A 111 -15.33 10.64 9.66
CA GLN A 111 -15.88 11.66 8.75
C GLN A 111 -16.36 12.91 9.50
N HIS A 112 -16.74 12.78 10.75
CA HIS A 112 -17.09 13.93 11.59
C HIS A 112 -15.89 14.75 12.10
N GLN A 113 -14.64 14.28 11.94
CA GLN A 113 -13.41 15.00 12.33
C GLN A 113 -12.52 15.42 11.15
N LYS A 114 -13.10 15.65 9.96
CA LYS A 114 -12.29 16.00 8.77
C LYS A 114 -11.66 17.38 8.91
N SER A 115 -10.38 17.41 9.29
CA SER A 115 -9.58 18.62 9.10
C SER A 115 -9.46 18.92 7.59
N ARG A 116 -9.41 20.20 7.23
CA ARG A 116 -9.20 20.63 5.82
C ARG A 116 -7.95 19.98 5.20
N SER A 117 -6.90 19.82 6.00
CA SER A 117 -5.66 19.15 5.57
C SER A 117 -5.88 17.66 5.22
N ALA A 118 -6.75 16.96 5.95
CA ALA A 118 -7.09 15.57 5.64
C ALA A 118 -7.80 15.44 4.29
N LEU A 119 -8.73 16.34 4.00
CA LEU A 119 -9.41 16.37 2.71
C LEU A 119 -8.43 16.63 1.56
N ILE A 120 -7.54 17.62 1.72
CA ILE A 120 -6.51 17.95 0.73
C ILE A 120 -5.56 16.76 0.49
N ALA A 121 -5.11 16.09 1.55
CA ALA A 121 -4.25 14.92 1.43
C ALA A 121 -4.96 13.75 0.71
N HIS A 122 -6.25 13.57 0.97
CA HIS A 122 -7.06 12.56 0.26
C HIS A 122 -7.21 12.89 -1.24
N GLN A 123 -7.54 14.14 -1.58
CA GLN A 123 -7.62 14.59 -2.97
C GLN A 123 -6.28 14.42 -3.70
N PHE A 124 -5.17 14.79 -3.05
CA PHE A 124 -3.83 14.58 -3.59
C PHE A 124 -3.56 13.11 -3.88
N LYS A 125 -3.89 12.23 -2.95
CA LYS A 125 -3.65 10.80 -3.12
C LYS A 125 -4.44 10.21 -4.29
N LYS A 126 -5.72 10.55 -4.40
CA LYS A 126 -6.55 10.12 -5.52
C LYS A 126 -5.95 10.58 -6.85
N LEU A 127 -5.59 11.86 -6.94
CA LEU A 127 -4.96 12.42 -8.13
C LEU A 127 -3.61 11.74 -8.43
N LEU A 128 -2.81 11.44 -7.40
CA LEU A 128 -1.54 10.73 -7.54
C LEU A 128 -1.75 9.33 -8.12
N SER A 129 -2.67 8.56 -7.58
CA SER A 129 -2.98 7.21 -8.07
C SER A 129 -3.34 7.21 -9.55
N ASP A 130 -4.14 8.18 -9.98
CA ASP A 130 -4.66 8.26 -11.34
C ASP A 130 -3.63 8.84 -12.34
N ASN A 131 -2.72 9.70 -11.88
CA ASN A 131 -1.90 10.55 -12.77
C ASN A 131 -0.38 10.45 -12.53
N PHE A 132 0.14 9.54 -11.74
CA PHE A 132 1.58 9.45 -11.42
C PHE A 132 2.47 9.20 -12.65
N ARG A 133 1.90 8.70 -13.75
CA ARG A 133 2.63 8.50 -15.01
C ARG A 133 2.82 9.79 -15.82
N THR A 134 1.97 10.79 -15.61
CA THR A 134 1.97 12.07 -16.35
C THR A 134 2.42 13.24 -15.49
N LEU A 135 1.97 13.32 -14.24
CA LEU A 135 2.35 14.37 -13.31
C LEU A 135 3.57 13.95 -12.49
N LYS A 136 4.70 14.66 -12.64
CA LYS A 136 6.00 14.29 -12.03
C LYS A 136 6.44 15.23 -10.91
N SER A 137 5.90 16.42 -10.82
CA SER A 137 6.34 17.42 -9.86
C SER A 137 5.23 17.88 -8.92
N PRO A 138 5.54 18.20 -7.65
CA PRO A 138 4.57 18.69 -6.68
C PRO A 138 3.75 19.89 -7.17
N ILE A 139 4.37 20.78 -7.97
CA ILE A 139 3.69 21.96 -8.51
C ILE A 139 2.58 21.60 -9.49
N GLN A 140 2.74 20.54 -10.27
CA GLN A 140 1.69 20.07 -11.19
C GLN A 140 0.48 19.58 -10.41
N TYR A 141 0.68 18.81 -9.33
CA TYR A 141 -0.41 18.37 -8.45
C TYR A 141 -1.10 19.55 -7.76
N ALA A 142 -0.32 20.52 -7.26
CA ALA A 142 -0.87 21.71 -6.62
C ALA A 142 -1.76 22.52 -7.59
N LYS A 143 -1.30 22.74 -8.82
CA LYS A 143 -2.08 23.40 -9.86
C LYS A 143 -3.37 22.65 -10.19
N THR A 144 -3.30 21.33 -10.41
CA THR A 144 -4.48 20.52 -10.74
C THR A 144 -5.53 20.53 -9.61
N LEU A 145 -5.09 20.59 -8.36
CA LEU A 145 -5.97 20.64 -7.20
C LEU A 145 -6.40 22.07 -6.81
N ASN A 146 -5.94 23.11 -7.54
CA ASN A 146 -6.19 24.51 -7.24
C ASN A 146 -5.71 24.96 -5.86
N TYR A 147 -4.56 24.44 -5.41
CA TYR A 147 -3.87 24.84 -4.18
C TYR A 147 -2.52 25.46 -4.50
N SER A 148 -2.02 26.31 -3.57
CA SER A 148 -0.61 26.69 -3.61
C SER A 148 0.27 25.47 -3.29
N LEU A 149 1.49 25.44 -3.82
CA LEU A 149 2.45 24.37 -3.55
C LEU A 149 2.73 24.21 -2.05
N SER A 150 2.88 25.33 -1.34
CA SER A 150 3.12 25.35 0.12
C SER A 150 1.95 24.70 0.85
N HIS A 151 0.72 25.16 0.57
CA HIS A 151 -0.48 24.66 1.24
C HIS A 151 -0.72 23.17 1.00
N LEU A 152 -0.54 22.69 -0.25
CA LEU A 152 -0.62 21.26 -0.55
C LEU A 152 0.45 20.48 0.23
N ASN A 153 1.69 20.96 0.20
CA ASN A 153 2.81 20.25 0.84
C ASN A 153 2.67 20.19 2.37
N GLU A 154 2.26 21.29 2.99
CA GLU A 154 2.00 21.36 4.44
C GLU A 154 0.84 20.45 4.84
N SER A 155 -0.28 20.48 4.09
CA SER A 155 -1.44 19.65 4.34
C SER A 155 -1.10 18.15 4.23
N VAL A 156 -0.41 17.76 3.16
CA VAL A 156 0.01 16.35 2.98
C VAL A 156 1.01 15.94 4.07
N LYS A 157 2.00 16.79 4.37
CA LYS A 157 3.03 16.49 5.38
C LYS A 157 2.45 16.40 6.79
N SER A 158 1.53 17.28 7.17
CA SER A 158 0.91 17.27 8.51
C SER A 158 0.13 15.98 8.77
N ILE A 159 -0.44 15.41 7.72
CA ILE A 159 -1.25 14.19 7.79
C ILE A 159 -0.42 12.91 7.65
N THR A 160 0.58 12.94 6.76
CA THR A 160 1.31 11.73 6.35
C THR A 160 2.72 11.63 6.93
N GLY A 161 3.22 12.71 7.50
CA GLY A 161 4.62 12.83 7.95
C GLY A 161 5.61 13.13 6.84
N PHE A 162 5.22 13.02 5.55
CA PHE A 162 6.12 13.14 4.41
C PHE A 162 5.63 14.16 3.38
N PRO A 163 6.55 14.84 2.65
CA PRO A 163 6.21 15.81 1.63
C PRO A 163 5.59 15.16 0.38
N VAL A 164 4.93 15.96 -0.44
CA VAL A 164 4.29 15.54 -1.70
C VAL A 164 5.26 14.80 -2.63
N SER A 165 6.49 15.30 -2.78
CA SER A 165 7.53 14.68 -3.62
C SER A 165 7.87 13.25 -3.18
N TYR A 166 7.87 12.99 -1.89
CA TYR A 166 8.10 11.64 -1.36
C TYR A 166 7.07 10.66 -1.91
N TRP A 167 5.80 11.02 -1.86
CA TRP A 167 4.70 10.15 -2.30
C TRP A 167 4.70 9.91 -3.81
N ILE A 168 5.04 10.94 -4.61
CA ILE A 168 5.20 10.80 -6.06
C ILE A 168 6.29 9.76 -6.36
N HIS A 169 7.44 9.87 -5.71
CA HIS A 169 8.55 8.94 -5.91
C HIS A 169 8.20 7.52 -5.46
N GLN A 170 7.54 7.36 -4.31
CA GLN A 170 7.11 6.05 -3.81
C GLN A 170 6.14 5.37 -4.79
N GLN A 171 5.15 6.10 -5.31
CA GLN A 171 4.17 5.56 -6.25
C GLN A 171 4.83 5.09 -7.55
N VAL A 172 5.75 5.89 -8.09
CA VAL A 172 6.52 5.53 -9.29
C VAL A 172 7.37 4.28 -9.06
N VAL A 173 8.09 4.22 -7.94
CA VAL A 173 8.98 3.08 -7.64
C VAL A 173 8.18 1.82 -7.32
N LEU A 174 7.02 1.94 -6.70
CA LEU A 174 6.12 0.81 -6.47
C LEU A 174 5.67 0.18 -7.79
N GLU A 175 5.21 1.00 -8.74
CA GLU A 175 4.82 0.49 -10.06
C GLU A 175 6.02 -0.03 -10.86
N ALA A 176 7.18 0.61 -10.75
CA ALA A 176 8.41 0.12 -11.36
C ALA A 176 8.80 -1.28 -10.84
N LYS A 177 8.72 -1.51 -9.54
CA LYS A 177 8.94 -2.83 -8.93
C LYS A 177 7.98 -3.88 -9.50
N ARG A 178 6.70 -3.52 -9.64
CA ARG A 178 5.68 -4.40 -10.25
C ARG A 178 6.05 -4.77 -11.69
N LEU A 179 6.41 -3.78 -12.51
CA LEU A 179 6.80 -4.02 -13.90
C LEU A 179 8.10 -4.84 -14.01
N LEU A 180 9.08 -4.57 -13.14
CA LEU A 180 10.33 -5.35 -13.09
C LEU A 180 10.08 -6.81 -12.73
N PHE A 181 9.12 -7.08 -11.88
CA PHE A 181 8.80 -8.44 -11.41
C PHE A 181 7.94 -9.22 -12.42
N TYR A 182 6.89 -8.58 -12.97
CA TYR A 182 5.87 -9.27 -13.77
C TYR A 182 6.07 -9.19 -15.28
N THR A 183 7.05 -8.42 -15.77
CA THR A 183 7.25 -8.23 -17.22
C THR A 183 8.71 -8.36 -17.63
N ASP A 184 8.93 -8.65 -18.92
CA ASP A 184 10.26 -8.69 -19.54
C ASP A 184 10.73 -7.31 -20.04
N MET A 185 9.97 -6.25 -19.78
CA MET A 185 10.34 -4.88 -20.17
C MET A 185 11.73 -4.52 -19.66
N THR A 186 12.54 -3.95 -20.52
CA THR A 186 13.84 -3.38 -20.13
C THR A 186 13.63 -2.21 -19.15
N VAL A 187 14.67 -1.87 -18.39
CA VAL A 187 14.62 -0.71 -17.48
C VAL A 187 14.30 0.59 -18.23
N LYS A 188 14.75 0.71 -19.48
CA LYS A 188 14.47 1.85 -20.36
C LYS A 188 12.99 1.90 -20.74
N GLU A 189 12.41 0.79 -21.15
CA GLU A 189 10.97 0.71 -21.47
C GLU A 189 10.09 0.98 -20.25
N ILE A 190 10.47 0.47 -19.09
CA ILE A 190 9.78 0.76 -17.82
C ILE A 190 9.84 2.27 -17.52
N ALA A 191 11.01 2.91 -17.66
CA ALA A 191 11.13 4.34 -17.44
C ALA A 191 10.16 5.14 -18.35
N PHE A 192 10.13 4.82 -19.65
CA PHE A 192 9.23 5.47 -20.61
C PHE A 192 7.76 5.20 -20.32
N SER A 193 7.39 3.97 -19.97
CA SER A 193 6.00 3.60 -19.62
C SER A 193 5.51 4.32 -18.36
N LEU A 194 6.45 4.70 -17.50
CA LEU A 194 6.21 5.48 -16.30
C LEU A 194 6.33 7.00 -16.53
N GLY A 195 6.51 7.46 -17.79
CA GLY A 195 6.55 8.87 -18.16
C GLY A 195 7.88 9.56 -17.85
N TYR A 196 9.00 8.84 -17.85
CA TYR A 196 10.36 9.38 -17.73
C TYR A 196 11.07 9.32 -19.08
N GLU A 197 11.44 10.47 -19.65
CA GLU A 197 12.22 10.55 -20.90
C GLU A 197 13.68 10.14 -20.67
N ASP A 198 14.24 10.43 -19.49
CA ASP A 198 15.58 10.05 -19.10
C ASP A 198 15.57 8.81 -18.19
N HIS A 199 15.93 7.66 -18.75
CA HIS A 199 16.02 6.40 -18.03
C HIS A 199 17.18 6.36 -17.03
N ILE A 200 18.22 7.18 -17.18
CA ILE A 200 19.33 7.28 -16.23
C ILE A 200 18.84 8.01 -14.97
N TYR A 201 18.15 9.12 -15.14
CA TYR A 201 17.50 9.80 -14.03
C TYR A 201 16.52 8.88 -13.29
N PHE A 202 15.65 8.18 -14.04
CA PHE A 202 14.75 7.18 -13.46
C PHE A 202 15.48 6.11 -12.64
N SER A 203 16.57 5.55 -13.16
CA SER A 203 17.35 4.52 -12.47
C SER A 203 17.98 5.03 -11.17
N ARG A 204 18.44 6.29 -11.17
CA ARG A 204 18.94 6.95 -9.94
C ARG A 204 17.83 7.17 -8.93
N LEU A 205 16.66 7.63 -9.39
CA LEU A 205 15.46 7.80 -8.54
C LEU A 205 15.05 6.46 -7.91
N PHE A 206 14.93 5.41 -8.74
CA PHE A 206 14.59 4.07 -8.25
C PHE A 206 15.59 3.60 -7.20
N SER A 207 16.91 3.69 -7.49
CA SER A 207 17.95 3.25 -6.55
C SER A 207 17.92 4.03 -5.24
N LYS A 208 17.67 5.34 -5.29
CA LYS A 208 17.56 6.18 -4.09
C LYS A 208 16.37 5.76 -3.21
N VAL A 209 15.25 5.36 -3.81
CA VAL A 209 14.02 5.03 -3.08
C VAL A 209 13.99 3.55 -2.69
N ALA A 210 14.42 2.66 -3.57
CA ALA A 210 14.40 1.21 -3.36
C ALA A 210 15.61 0.65 -2.60
N GLY A 211 16.70 1.41 -2.51
CA GLY A 211 17.97 0.97 -1.90
C GLY A 211 18.85 0.09 -2.80
N VAL A 212 18.34 -0.35 -3.95
CA VAL A 212 19.03 -1.19 -4.93
C VAL A 212 18.71 -0.72 -6.34
N SER A 213 19.57 -1.05 -7.32
CA SER A 213 19.32 -0.70 -8.72
C SER A 213 18.14 -1.50 -9.31
N PRO A 214 17.46 -1.00 -10.37
CA PRO A 214 16.38 -1.74 -11.03
C PRO A 214 16.81 -3.13 -11.50
N GLY A 215 18.01 -3.28 -12.06
CA GLY A 215 18.55 -4.57 -12.47
C GLY A 215 18.80 -5.52 -11.30
N ALA A 216 19.42 -5.02 -10.22
CA ALA A 216 19.64 -5.80 -9.01
C ALA A 216 18.32 -6.23 -8.36
N PHE A 217 17.30 -5.37 -8.39
CA PHE A 217 15.96 -5.72 -7.90
C PHE A 217 15.38 -6.88 -8.71
N ARG A 218 15.41 -6.82 -10.05
CA ARG A 218 14.90 -7.89 -10.90
C ARG A 218 15.60 -9.22 -10.62
N HIS A 219 16.92 -9.22 -10.58
CA HIS A 219 17.71 -10.43 -10.32
C HIS A 219 17.40 -11.05 -8.94
N ALA A 220 17.28 -10.23 -7.91
CA ALA A 220 17.03 -10.71 -6.55
C ALA A 220 15.61 -11.28 -6.31
N PHE A 221 14.62 -10.86 -7.08
CA PHE A 221 13.21 -11.19 -6.81
C PHE A 221 12.49 -11.96 -7.93
N ARG A 222 13.10 -12.13 -9.08
CA ARG A 222 12.52 -12.82 -10.23
C ARG A 222 13.37 -14.00 -10.74
N GLU A 223 14.69 -13.95 -10.59
CA GLU A 223 15.65 -14.98 -10.95
C GLU A 223 16.15 -15.74 -9.72
#